data_2127015e1ef61702ac03efc0797b01f1
#
_entry.id   2127015e1ef61702ac03efc0797b01f1
#
_cell.length_a   1.000
_cell.length_b   1.000
_cell.length_c   1.000
_cell.angle_alpha   90.00
_cell.angle_beta   90.00
_cell.angle_gamma   90.00
#
_symmetry.space_group_name_H-M   'P 1'
#
loop_
_entity.id
_entity.type
_entity.pdbx_description
1 polymer ?
#
loop_
_entity_poly.entity_id
_entity_poly.type
_entity_poly.pdbx_seq_one_letter_code
_entity_poly.pdbx_strand_id
1 'polypeptide(L)'
;MESKKQQKREAFQDAWRTKRSVTLVYILLRASVILVMLAQIFNRNFENVFLCVLTLFLFMVPSMLERKLDIALPNTLEIIILLFIYAAEIMGEIGAYYVTFPYWDTVLHTLNGFLCAAIGFSLLDILNRDERLAFKLSPVYLAVVAFCFSMTIGVLWE
;
A
#
# COMPACT_ATOMS: atom_id res chain seq x y z
N MET A 1 12.07 35.30 -14.17
CA MET A 1 11.57 34.31 -15.15
C MET A 1 12.36 32.99 -15.08
N GLU A 2 13.65 33.02 -14.82
CA GLU A 2 14.55 31.86 -14.66
C GLU A 2 14.20 30.96 -13.45
N SER A 3 13.87 31.55 -12.30
CA SER A 3 13.49 30.82 -11.06
C SER A 3 12.28 29.88 -11.24
N LYS A 4 11.24 30.32 -11.96
CA LYS A 4 10.04 29.47 -12.23
C LYS A 4 10.33 28.30 -13.18
N LYS A 5 11.30 28.47 -14.09
CA LYS A 5 11.71 27.42 -15.03
C LYS A 5 12.58 26.37 -14.36
N GLN A 6 13.37 26.78 -13.38
CA GLN A 6 14.21 25.91 -12.56
C GLN A 6 13.37 25.09 -11.60
N GLN A 7 12.41 25.73 -10.90
CA GLN A 7 11.43 25.03 -10.04
C GLN A 7 10.59 23.98 -10.78
N LYS A 8 10.15 24.28 -12.02
CA LYS A 8 9.43 23.28 -12.85
C LYS A 8 10.32 22.12 -13.29
N ARG A 9 11.61 22.36 -13.54
CA ARG A 9 12.57 21.28 -13.88
C ARG A 9 12.86 20.38 -12.68
N GLU A 10 13.04 20.96 -11.51
CA GLU A 10 13.28 20.22 -10.26
C GLU A 10 12.05 19.38 -9.89
N ALA A 11 10.86 19.96 -9.92
CA ALA A 11 9.61 19.23 -9.68
C ALA A 11 9.38 18.08 -10.68
N PHE A 12 9.75 18.29 -11.97
CA PHE A 12 9.64 17.23 -12.97
C PHE A 12 10.69 16.12 -12.75
N GLN A 13 11.91 16.47 -12.37
CA GLN A 13 12.96 15.49 -12.05
C GLN A 13 12.64 14.70 -10.79
N ASP A 14 12.07 15.32 -9.77
CA ASP A 14 11.64 14.64 -8.54
C ASP A 14 10.45 13.72 -8.79
N ALA A 15 9.48 14.14 -9.57
CA ALA A 15 8.37 13.28 -10.00
C ALA A 15 8.86 12.07 -10.81
N TRP A 16 9.85 12.25 -11.69
CA TRP A 16 10.45 11.18 -12.47
C TRP A 16 11.27 10.21 -11.61
N ARG A 17 12.07 10.72 -10.68
CA ARG A 17 12.84 9.91 -9.72
C ARG A 17 11.93 9.06 -8.85
N THR A 18 10.87 9.67 -8.33
CA THR A 18 9.93 8.99 -7.43
C THR A 18 9.15 7.91 -8.16
N LYS A 19 8.69 8.18 -9.38
CA LYS A 19 8.01 7.17 -10.22
C LYS A 19 8.93 6.00 -10.58
N ARG A 20 10.22 6.27 -10.80
CA ARG A 20 11.23 5.25 -11.06
C ARG A 20 11.51 4.37 -9.83
N SER A 21 11.48 4.95 -8.63
CA SER A 21 11.65 4.22 -7.38
C SER A 21 10.50 3.25 -7.14
N VAL A 22 9.24 3.65 -7.33
CA VAL A 22 8.08 2.77 -7.22
C VAL A 22 8.20 1.60 -8.20
N THR A 23 8.53 1.89 -9.47
CA THR A 23 8.70 0.85 -10.49
C THR A 23 9.79 -0.16 -10.14
N LEU A 24 10.93 0.33 -9.60
CA LEU A 24 12.02 -0.55 -9.16
C LEU A 24 11.60 -1.46 -8.00
N VAL A 25 10.94 -0.90 -6.98
CA VAL A 25 10.40 -1.68 -5.85
C VAL A 25 9.41 -2.73 -6.37
N TYR A 26 8.52 -2.36 -7.26
CA TYR A 26 7.57 -3.29 -7.90
C TYR A 26 8.26 -4.46 -8.59
N ILE A 27 9.28 -4.17 -9.40
CA ILE A 27 10.02 -5.20 -10.14
C ILE A 27 10.77 -6.11 -9.17
N LEU A 28 11.46 -5.55 -8.18
CA LEU A 28 12.24 -6.31 -7.21
C LEU A 28 11.35 -7.22 -6.36
N LEU A 29 10.25 -6.71 -5.84
CA LEU A 29 9.32 -7.50 -5.04
C LEU A 29 8.67 -8.62 -5.87
N ARG A 30 8.22 -8.33 -7.09
CA ARG A 30 7.66 -9.37 -7.98
C ARG A 30 8.68 -10.43 -8.35
N ALA A 31 9.90 -10.04 -8.68
CA ALA A 31 10.96 -10.97 -8.99
C ALA A 31 11.27 -11.90 -7.79
N SER A 32 11.32 -11.34 -6.57
CA SER A 32 11.56 -12.15 -5.36
C SER A 32 10.41 -13.12 -5.09
N VAL A 33 9.13 -12.69 -5.24
CA VAL A 33 7.97 -13.59 -5.09
C VAL A 33 7.98 -14.70 -6.12
N ILE A 34 8.33 -14.41 -7.38
CA ILE A 34 8.44 -15.43 -8.43
C ILE A 34 9.55 -16.44 -8.10
N LEU A 35 10.70 -15.99 -7.58
CA LEU A 35 11.78 -16.88 -7.15
C LEU A 35 11.34 -17.79 -5.99
N VAL A 36 10.66 -17.23 -4.98
CA VAL A 36 10.08 -18.00 -3.88
C VAL A 36 9.07 -19.01 -4.42
N MET A 37 8.18 -18.59 -5.31
CA MET A 37 7.17 -19.45 -5.93
C MET A 37 7.81 -20.65 -6.65
N LEU A 38 8.85 -20.42 -7.43
CA LEU A 38 9.59 -21.49 -8.10
C LEU A 38 10.19 -22.48 -7.10
N ALA A 39 10.82 -21.97 -6.03
CA ALA A 39 11.36 -22.82 -4.96
C ALA A 39 10.26 -23.66 -4.29
N GLN A 40 9.07 -23.09 -4.03
CA GLN A 40 7.95 -23.81 -3.43
C GLN A 40 7.34 -24.85 -4.38
N ILE A 41 7.35 -24.62 -5.70
CA ILE A 41 6.96 -25.62 -6.70
C ILE A 41 7.91 -26.83 -6.64
N PHE A 42 9.22 -26.58 -6.60
CA PHE A 42 10.22 -27.68 -6.47
C PHE A 42 10.03 -28.45 -5.16
N ASN A 43 9.70 -27.78 -4.07
CA ASN A 43 9.43 -28.41 -2.76
C ASN A 43 8.03 -29.05 -2.68
N ARG A 44 7.22 -28.98 -3.75
CA ARG A 44 5.82 -29.47 -3.80
C ARG A 44 4.90 -28.90 -2.71
N ASN A 45 5.20 -27.70 -2.22
CA ASN A 45 4.37 -27.02 -1.23
C ASN A 45 3.35 -26.11 -1.96
N PHE A 46 2.23 -26.71 -2.32
CA PHE A 46 1.19 -26.02 -3.10
C PHE A 46 0.47 -24.92 -2.31
N GLU A 47 0.42 -24.99 -0.99
CA GLU A 47 -0.13 -23.93 -0.14
C GLU A 47 0.69 -22.65 -0.29
N ASN A 48 2.00 -22.74 -0.17
CA ASN A 48 2.88 -21.59 -0.35
C ASN A 48 2.90 -21.08 -1.80
N VAL A 49 2.69 -21.95 -2.80
CA VAL A 49 2.52 -21.53 -4.19
C VAL A 49 1.26 -20.66 -4.34
N PHE A 50 0.15 -21.09 -3.70
CA PHE A 50 -1.10 -20.30 -3.70
C PHE A 50 -0.88 -18.92 -3.05
N LEU A 51 -0.18 -18.85 -1.91
CA LEU A 51 0.15 -17.57 -1.25
C LEU A 51 1.01 -16.66 -2.15
N CYS A 52 1.97 -17.22 -2.89
CA CYS A 52 2.76 -16.45 -3.86
C CYS A 52 1.87 -15.85 -4.97
N VAL A 53 0.94 -16.65 -5.52
CA VAL A 53 0.00 -16.18 -6.55
C VAL A 53 -0.91 -15.09 -5.98
N LEU A 54 -1.43 -15.29 -4.76
CA LEU A 54 -2.24 -14.30 -4.04
C LEU A 54 -1.45 -13.00 -3.85
N THR A 55 -0.19 -13.07 -3.40
CA THR A 55 0.70 -11.91 -3.22
C THR A 55 0.89 -11.14 -4.54
N LEU A 56 1.13 -11.85 -5.66
CA LEU A 56 1.25 -11.22 -6.98
C LEU A 56 -0.03 -10.52 -7.41
N PHE A 57 -1.19 -11.09 -7.06
CA PHE A 57 -2.50 -10.45 -7.30
C PHE A 57 -2.68 -9.21 -6.41
N LEU A 58 -2.37 -9.31 -5.11
CA LEU A 58 -2.46 -8.19 -4.17
C LEU A 58 -1.56 -7.02 -4.58
N PHE A 59 -0.40 -7.28 -5.17
CA PHE A 59 0.45 -6.22 -5.72
C PHE A 59 -0.20 -5.43 -6.88
N MET A 60 -1.25 -5.95 -7.50
CA MET A 60 -1.98 -5.21 -8.52
C MET A 60 -3.06 -4.29 -7.94
N VAL A 61 -3.48 -4.54 -6.69
CA VAL A 61 -4.61 -3.83 -6.06
C VAL A 61 -4.40 -2.32 -5.98
N PRO A 62 -3.25 -1.77 -5.54
CA PRO A 62 -3.04 -0.31 -5.50
C PRO A 62 -3.25 0.34 -6.86
N SER A 63 -2.62 -0.18 -7.91
CA SER A 63 -2.77 0.35 -9.28
C SER A 63 -4.18 0.18 -9.85
N MET A 64 -4.90 -0.87 -9.46
CA MET A 64 -6.30 -1.06 -9.86
C MET A 64 -7.20 -0.03 -9.17
N LEU A 65 -6.95 0.26 -7.89
CA LEU A 65 -7.69 1.26 -7.12
C LEU A 65 -7.51 2.66 -7.71
N GLU A 66 -6.27 3.05 -8.01
CA GLU A 66 -5.98 4.33 -8.67
C GLU A 66 -6.78 4.51 -9.95
N ARG A 67 -6.81 3.47 -10.79
CA ARG A 67 -7.54 3.51 -12.06
C ARG A 67 -9.06 3.55 -11.90
N LYS A 68 -9.60 2.78 -10.92
CA LYS A 68 -11.06 2.71 -10.71
C LYS A 68 -11.64 3.95 -10.04
N LEU A 69 -10.89 4.54 -9.11
CA LEU A 69 -11.34 5.68 -8.33
C LEU A 69 -10.89 7.01 -8.93
N ASP A 70 -10.09 6.98 -10.01
CA ASP A 70 -9.48 8.15 -10.65
C ASP A 70 -8.73 9.05 -9.65
N ILE A 71 -8.01 8.40 -8.72
CA ILE A 71 -7.21 9.04 -7.68
C ILE A 71 -5.74 8.70 -7.88
N ALA A 72 -4.85 9.65 -7.58
CA ALA A 72 -3.42 9.41 -7.54
C ALA A 72 -2.99 9.14 -6.10
N LEU A 73 -2.57 7.91 -5.80
CA LEU A 73 -1.95 7.59 -4.52
C LEU A 73 -0.57 8.23 -4.43
N PRO A 74 -0.20 8.78 -3.26
CA PRO A 74 1.19 9.20 -3.03
C PRO A 74 2.14 8.01 -3.23
N ASN A 75 3.20 8.20 -4.02
CA ASN A 75 4.16 7.14 -4.34
C ASN A 75 4.75 6.45 -3.09
N THR A 76 4.94 7.22 -2.00
CA THR A 76 5.40 6.69 -0.71
C THR A 76 4.38 5.72 -0.11
N LEU A 77 3.09 6.06 -0.18
CA LEU A 77 2.02 5.20 0.34
C LEU A 77 1.93 3.90 -0.48
N GLU A 78 2.07 3.98 -1.80
CA GLU A 78 2.09 2.81 -2.68
C GLU A 78 3.24 1.86 -2.31
N ILE A 79 4.46 2.38 -2.13
CA ILE A 79 5.63 1.58 -1.69
C ILE A 79 5.37 0.93 -0.33
N ILE A 80 4.81 1.66 0.63
CA ILE A 80 4.53 1.13 1.97
C ILE A 80 3.50 -0.01 1.88
N ILE A 81 2.44 0.14 1.08
CA ILE A 81 1.44 -0.92 0.86
C ILE A 81 2.10 -2.17 0.27
N LEU A 82 2.97 -2.02 -0.74
CA LEU A 82 3.65 -3.15 -1.35
C LEU A 82 4.58 -3.88 -0.39
N LEU A 83 5.34 -3.12 0.40
CA LEU A 83 6.23 -3.68 1.43
C LEU A 83 5.43 -4.36 2.54
N PHE A 84 4.29 -3.80 2.93
CA PHE A 84 3.38 -4.39 3.91
C PHE A 84 2.84 -5.74 3.41
N ILE A 85 2.32 -5.81 2.19
CA ILE A 85 1.83 -7.06 1.60
C ILE A 85 2.95 -8.11 1.54
N TYR A 86 4.15 -7.71 1.13
CA TYR A 86 5.31 -8.60 1.09
C TYR A 86 5.69 -9.13 2.48
N ALA A 87 5.70 -8.25 3.47
CA ALA A 87 6.03 -8.58 4.85
C ALA A 87 4.98 -9.52 5.47
N ALA A 88 3.70 -9.33 5.16
CA ALA A 88 2.63 -10.18 5.67
C ALA A 88 2.65 -11.58 5.03
N GLU A 89 2.65 -11.65 3.70
CA GLU A 89 2.47 -12.92 2.98
C GLU A 89 3.79 -13.71 2.85
N ILE A 90 4.85 -13.06 2.37
CA ILE A 90 6.10 -13.77 2.05
C ILE A 90 6.95 -13.97 3.30
N MET A 91 7.16 -12.92 4.09
CA MET A 91 7.96 -13.04 5.32
C MET A 91 7.14 -13.65 6.45
N GLY A 92 5.89 -13.20 6.64
CA GLY A 92 5.00 -13.65 7.70
C GLY A 92 4.64 -15.12 7.58
N GLU A 93 3.97 -15.50 6.50
CA GLU A 93 3.45 -16.84 6.27
C GLU A 93 4.56 -17.78 5.76
N ILE A 94 5.13 -17.53 4.57
CA ILE A 94 6.09 -18.44 3.95
C ILE A 94 7.43 -18.48 4.70
N GLY A 95 7.89 -17.30 5.19
CA GLY A 95 9.09 -17.17 6.01
C GLY A 95 8.90 -17.58 7.47
N ALA A 96 7.67 -17.92 7.88
CA ALA A 96 7.29 -18.29 9.25
C ALA A 96 7.63 -17.21 10.31
N TYR A 97 7.62 -15.92 9.93
CA TYR A 97 7.94 -14.82 10.86
C TYR A 97 6.87 -14.66 11.94
N TYR A 98 5.61 -14.98 11.66
CA TYR A 98 4.54 -14.99 12.65
C TYR A 98 4.81 -15.97 13.81
N VAL A 99 5.58 -17.06 13.55
CA VAL A 99 5.94 -18.03 14.57
C VAL A 99 7.32 -17.74 15.19
N THR A 100 8.25 -17.22 14.38
CA THR A 100 9.64 -17.02 14.80
C THR A 100 9.83 -15.72 15.62
N PHE A 101 9.10 -14.66 15.25
CA PHE A 101 9.21 -13.34 15.87
C PHE A 101 7.92 -12.96 16.62
N PRO A 102 7.93 -12.95 17.97
CA PRO A 102 6.71 -12.80 18.78
C PRO A 102 5.94 -11.47 18.59
N TYR A 103 6.62 -10.45 18.05
CA TYR A 103 6.00 -9.13 17.81
C TYR A 103 5.70 -8.85 16.33
N TRP A 104 5.97 -9.82 15.44
CA TRP A 104 5.78 -9.61 13.99
C TRP A 104 4.34 -9.25 13.66
N ASP A 105 3.42 -10.02 14.17
CA ASP A 105 1.99 -9.82 14.02
C ASP A 105 1.54 -8.46 14.56
N THR A 106 1.92 -8.12 15.80
CA THR A 106 1.59 -6.83 16.42
C THR A 106 2.10 -5.64 15.60
N VAL A 107 3.31 -5.73 15.04
CA VAL A 107 3.88 -4.68 14.17
C VAL A 107 3.06 -4.54 12.89
N LEU A 108 2.71 -5.64 12.25
CA LEU A 108 1.91 -5.63 11.02
C LEU A 108 0.49 -5.12 11.28
N HIS A 109 -0.17 -5.53 12.36
CA HIS A 109 -1.48 -4.99 12.74
C HIS A 109 -1.43 -3.48 12.98
N THR A 110 -0.39 -3.01 13.68
CA THR A 110 -0.19 -1.57 13.91
C THR A 110 0.00 -0.80 12.61
N LEU A 111 0.86 -1.30 11.70
CA LEU A 111 1.08 -0.70 10.39
C LEU A 111 -0.20 -0.71 9.55
N ASN A 112 -0.95 -1.81 9.55
CA ASN A 112 -2.23 -1.91 8.85
C ASN A 112 -3.23 -0.86 9.36
N GLY A 113 -3.33 -0.67 10.66
CA GLY A 113 -4.17 0.37 11.26
C GLY A 113 -3.83 1.77 10.73
N PHE A 114 -2.54 2.12 10.69
CA PHE A 114 -2.08 3.39 10.12
C PHE A 114 -2.35 3.52 8.62
N LEU A 115 -2.12 2.45 7.84
CA LEU A 115 -2.40 2.44 6.40
C LEU A 115 -3.89 2.63 6.11
N CYS A 116 -4.74 1.89 6.81
CA CYS A 116 -6.19 2.02 6.67
C CYS A 116 -6.68 3.42 7.05
N ALA A 117 -6.15 3.99 8.14
CA ALA A 117 -6.48 5.36 8.55
C ALA A 117 -6.02 6.40 7.49
N ALA A 118 -4.82 6.23 6.93
CA ALA A 118 -4.30 7.11 5.88
C ALA A 118 -5.13 7.02 4.59
N ILE A 119 -5.54 5.82 4.19
CA ILE A 119 -6.43 5.59 3.05
C ILE A 119 -7.79 6.22 3.31
N GLY A 120 -8.41 5.96 4.45
CA GLY A 120 -9.69 6.53 4.84
C GLY A 120 -9.66 8.06 4.86
N PHE A 121 -8.62 8.64 5.44
CA PHE A 121 -8.43 10.10 5.44
C PHE A 121 -8.28 10.65 4.02
N SER A 122 -7.47 10.01 3.17
CA SER A 122 -7.24 10.45 1.79
C SER A 122 -8.52 10.42 0.96
N LEU A 123 -9.33 9.37 1.09
CA LEU A 123 -10.62 9.26 0.41
C LEU A 123 -11.59 10.37 0.83
N LEU A 124 -11.66 10.64 2.13
CA LEU A 124 -12.51 11.70 2.67
C LEU A 124 -12.01 13.10 2.29
N ASP A 125 -10.70 13.33 2.27
CA ASP A 125 -10.11 14.61 1.86
C ASP A 125 -10.41 14.90 0.37
N ILE A 126 -10.30 13.89 -0.49
CA ILE A 126 -10.68 13.99 -1.91
C ILE A 126 -12.17 14.36 -2.02
N LEU A 127 -13.03 13.64 -1.31
CA LEU A 127 -14.46 13.93 -1.29
C LEU A 127 -14.75 15.36 -0.76
N ASN A 128 -14.05 15.76 0.29
CA ASN A 128 -14.24 17.08 0.90
C ASN A 128 -13.76 18.25 0.01
N ARG A 129 -12.90 17.99 -0.97
CA ARG A 129 -12.44 18.98 -1.97
C ARG A 129 -13.41 19.15 -3.13
N ASP A 130 -14.36 18.23 -3.32
CA ASP A 130 -15.34 18.33 -4.41
C ASP A 130 -16.22 19.58 -4.17
N GLU A 131 -16.24 20.49 -5.16
CA GLU A 131 -17.03 21.72 -5.14
C GLU A 131 -18.55 21.47 -5.21
N ARG A 132 -18.97 20.27 -5.58
CA ARG A 132 -20.38 19.86 -5.64
C ARG A 132 -20.99 19.62 -4.26
N LEU A 133 -20.16 19.46 -3.22
CA LEU A 133 -20.66 19.30 -1.87
C LEU A 133 -21.13 20.65 -1.30
N ALA A 134 -22.35 20.63 -0.79
CA ALA A 134 -23.00 21.83 -0.22
C ALA A 134 -22.33 22.31 1.10
N PHE A 135 -21.51 21.46 1.73
CA PHE A 135 -20.82 21.77 3.00
C PHE A 135 -19.42 21.14 3.01
N LYS A 136 -18.52 21.79 3.74
CA LYS A 136 -17.16 21.28 3.97
C LYS A 136 -17.11 20.55 5.33
N LEU A 137 -16.50 19.38 5.31
CA LEU A 137 -16.28 18.59 6.52
C LEU A 137 -15.15 19.21 7.36
N SER A 138 -15.33 19.24 8.68
CA SER A 138 -14.29 19.75 9.59
C SER A 138 -13.11 18.77 9.67
N PRO A 139 -11.87 19.24 9.96
CA PRO A 139 -10.71 18.35 10.14
C PRO A 139 -10.91 17.27 11.21
N VAL A 140 -11.62 17.62 12.28
CA VAL A 140 -11.93 16.67 13.38
C VAL A 140 -12.86 15.56 12.88
N TYR A 141 -13.87 15.93 12.09
CA TYR A 141 -14.79 14.94 11.51
C TYR A 141 -14.06 13.98 10.55
N LEU A 142 -13.17 14.51 9.70
CA LEU A 142 -12.33 13.71 8.82
C LEU A 142 -11.48 12.70 9.62
N ALA A 143 -10.86 13.15 10.71
CA ALA A 143 -10.04 12.30 11.57
C ALA A 143 -10.86 11.20 12.25
N VAL A 144 -12.05 11.52 12.78
CA VAL A 144 -12.93 10.55 13.43
C VAL A 144 -13.40 9.49 12.43
N VAL A 145 -13.81 9.90 11.23
CA VAL A 145 -14.28 8.93 10.21
C VAL A 145 -13.13 8.07 9.71
N ALA A 146 -11.92 8.62 9.51
CA ALA A 146 -10.73 7.84 9.15
C ALA A 146 -10.38 6.81 10.23
N PHE A 147 -10.48 7.18 11.51
CA PHE A 147 -10.31 6.27 12.63
C PHE A 147 -11.37 5.15 12.62
N CYS A 148 -12.66 5.49 12.49
CA CYS A 148 -13.73 4.51 12.41
C CYS A 148 -13.56 3.55 11.22
N PHE A 149 -13.13 4.07 10.05
CA PHE A 149 -12.81 3.27 8.88
C PHE A 149 -11.71 2.26 9.17
N SER A 150 -10.60 2.70 9.76
CA SER A 150 -9.48 1.84 10.14
C SER A 150 -9.92 0.75 11.13
N MET A 151 -10.67 1.11 12.17
CA MET A 151 -11.20 0.17 13.15
C MET A 151 -12.14 -0.86 12.51
N THR A 152 -13.00 -0.43 11.60
CA THR A 152 -13.94 -1.33 10.89
C THR A 152 -13.18 -2.36 10.06
N ILE A 153 -12.17 -1.92 9.30
CA ILE A 153 -11.34 -2.83 8.50
C ILE A 153 -10.57 -3.80 9.42
N GLY A 154 -10.01 -3.29 10.53
CA GLY A 154 -9.31 -4.14 11.51
C GLY A 154 -10.20 -5.23 12.09
N VAL A 155 -11.43 -4.90 12.50
CA VAL A 155 -12.41 -5.88 13.04
C VAL A 155 -12.88 -6.89 11.99
N LEU A 156 -13.00 -6.47 10.72
CA LEU A 156 -13.37 -7.38 9.63
C LEU A 156 -12.24 -8.33 9.22
N TRP A 157 -11.02 -7.91 9.46
CA TRP A 157 -9.82 -8.72 9.17
C TRP A 157 -9.62 -9.83 10.22
N GLU A 158 -9.88 -9.56 11.50
CA GLU A 158 -9.76 -10.51 12.63
C GLU A 158 -10.85 -11.60 12.58
#